data_c253f534882ed1ae1d4c353246d438b6
#
_entry.id   c253f534882ed1ae1d4c353246d438b6
#
_cell.length_a   1.000
_cell.length_b   1.000
_cell.length_c   1.000
_cell.angle_alpha   90.00
_cell.angle_beta   90.00
_cell.angle_gamma   90.00
#
_symmetry.space_group_name_H-M   'P 1'
#
loop_
_entity.id
_entity.type
_entity.pdbx_description
1 polymer ?
#
loop_
_entity_poly.entity_id
_entity_poly.type
_entity_poly.pdbx_seq_one_letter_code
_entity_poly.pdbx_strand_id
1 'polypeptide(L)'
;MVQTNTDMAMCNIQYVDEHGKAMSKQDFFRDFQIKNNVWTQKQFWNCCYRRGHIVCTVQWNKLYVKKIFENLRYPNGKVREDEFMIHHIINRCNRIACVNKKMYYYRQHTGSIMGNAYSINQLDIIEAYIERERSFRKKGKFLLAEKTLIRAILFLEWFEIGMKHIPQIDERYLNMKKIVCRECKIIIRSQSTVCFRLLFWMYSQNMLPYKLLRAIYWNVNRIKRKTALLISEKNISKVEKKQKKK
;
A
#
# COMPACT_ATOMS: atom_id res chain seq x y z
N MET A 1 -24.85 0.47 -1.59
CA MET A 1 -24.76 1.85 -1.06
C MET A 1 -26.12 2.31 -0.54
N VAL A 2 -27.17 2.25 -1.33
CA VAL A 2 -28.53 2.68 -0.91
C VAL A 2 -28.98 1.99 0.37
N GLN A 3 -29.01 0.64 0.40
CA GLN A 3 -29.44 -0.14 1.57
C GLN A 3 -28.64 0.10 2.84
N THR A 4 -27.39 0.52 2.75
CA THR A 4 -26.49 0.71 3.90
C THR A 4 -26.22 2.17 4.22
N ASN A 5 -26.79 3.10 3.46
CA ASN A 5 -26.53 4.54 3.54
C ASN A 5 -25.02 4.84 3.66
N THR A 6 -24.27 4.45 2.63
CA THR A 6 -22.81 4.57 2.60
C THR A 6 -22.35 5.50 1.48
N ASP A 7 -21.27 6.24 1.73
CA ASP A 7 -20.71 7.24 0.80
C ASP A 7 -19.86 6.58 -0.29
N MET A 8 -19.31 5.41 0.02
CA MET A 8 -18.47 4.62 -0.88
C MET A 8 -18.77 3.13 -0.70
N ALA A 9 -18.69 2.37 -1.79
CA ALA A 9 -18.64 0.91 -1.76
C ALA A 9 -17.38 0.41 -2.43
N MET A 10 -16.80 -0.68 -1.93
CA MET A 10 -15.65 -1.36 -2.54
C MET A 10 -15.85 -2.87 -2.58
N CYS A 11 -15.30 -3.52 -3.61
CA CYS A 11 -15.37 -4.96 -3.81
C CYS A 11 -14.00 -5.61 -3.86
N ASN A 12 -13.97 -6.94 -3.81
CA ASN A 12 -12.76 -7.72 -4.06
C ASN A 12 -12.41 -7.74 -5.56
N ILE A 13 -11.17 -8.11 -5.84
CA ILE A 13 -10.55 -8.09 -7.17
C ILE A 13 -10.27 -9.53 -7.58
N GLN A 14 -10.54 -9.86 -8.86
CA GLN A 14 -10.09 -11.07 -9.51
C GLN A 14 -8.98 -10.70 -10.50
N TYR A 15 -7.79 -11.25 -10.31
CA TYR A 15 -6.74 -11.17 -11.31
C TYR A 15 -7.03 -12.18 -12.42
N VAL A 16 -6.88 -11.73 -13.67
CA VAL A 16 -7.06 -12.56 -14.85
C VAL A 16 -5.90 -12.34 -15.83
N ASP A 17 -5.57 -13.35 -16.62
CA ASP A 17 -4.60 -13.23 -17.72
C ASP A 17 -5.16 -12.42 -18.90
N GLU A 18 -4.40 -12.33 -19.97
CA GLU A 18 -4.79 -11.60 -21.19
C GLU A 18 -6.05 -12.18 -21.86
N HIS A 19 -6.33 -13.45 -21.66
CA HIS A 19 -7.51 -14.16 -22.19
C HIS A 19 -8.71 -14.14 -21.22
N GLY A 20 -8.58 -13.49 -20.05
CA GLY A 20 -9.65 -13.41 -19.05
C GLY A 20 -9.75 -14.61 -18.13
N LYS A 21 -8.82 -15.58 -18.20
CA LYS A 21 -8.77 -16.74 -17.30
C LYS A 21 -8.29 -16.32 -15.93
N ALA A 22 -8.96 -16.78 -14.89
CA ALA A 22 -8.59 -16.48 -13.51
C ALA A 22 -7.18 -17.00 -13.19
N MET A 23 -6.31 -16.12 -12.74
CA MET A 23 -4.95 -16.46 -12.29
C MET A 23 -4.98 -17.04 -10.88
N SER A 24 -4.05 -17.97 -10.60
CA SER A 24 -3.97 -18.63 -9.31
C SER A 24 -3.47 -17.68 -8.23
N LYS A 25 -3.75 -18.00 -6.95
CA LYS A 25 -3.29 -17.23 -5.79
C LYS A 25 -1.76 -17.14 -5.65
N GLN A 26 -1.03 -18.07 -6.28
CA GLN A 26 0.43 -18.15 -6.22
C GLN A 26 1.11 -17.07 -7.06
N ASP A 27 0.42 -16.55 -8.08
CA ASP A 27 0.98 -15.58 -9.02
C ASP A 27 0.96 -14.14 -8.49
N PHE A 28 0.24 -13.87 -7.39
CA PHE A 28 0.08 -12.52 -6.85
C PHE A 28 0.27 -12.44 -5.34
N PHE A 29 0.96 -11.39 -4.93
CA PHE A 29 1.15 -11.02 -3.55
C PHE A 29 -0.20 -10.81 -2.83
N ARG A 30 -0.56 -11.80 -1.98
CA ARG A 30 -1.59 -11.70 -0.96
C ARG A 30 -3.02 -11.58 -1.48
N ASP A 31 -3.66 -12.70 -1.55
CA ASP A 31 -5.12 -12.78 -1.64
C ASP A 31 -5.78 -12.24 -0.36
N PHE A 32 -5.69 -10.92 -0.18
CA PHE A 32 -6.45 -10.26 0.86
C PHE A 32 -7.86 -10.00 0.34
N GLN A 33 -8.85 -10.61 0.99
CA GLN A 33 -10.25 -10.41 0.67
C GLN A 33 -10.94 -9.65 1.80
N ILE A 34 -11.69 -8.63 1.42
CA ILE A 34 -12.63 -7.97 2.33
C ILE A 34 -13.86 -8.86 2.51
N LYS A 35 -14.40 -8.86 3.72
CA LYS A 35 -15.69 -9.50 4.03
C LYS A 35 -16.82 -8.48 3.94
N ASN A 36 -18.06 -8.95 3.74
CA ASN A 36 -19.22 -8.08 3.79
C ASN A 36 -19.27 -7.33 5.13
N ASN A 37 -19.26 -6.02 5.08
CA ASN A 37 -19.32 -5.16 6.26
C ASN A 37 -19.57 -3.70 5.86
N VAL A 38 -19.81 -2.85 6.85
CA VAL A 38 -19.76 -1.40 6.71
C VAL A 38 -18.65 -0.88 7.61
N TRP A 39 -17.68 -0.21 7.02
CA TRP A 39 -16.50 0.28 7.71
C TRP A 39 -16.59 1.78 7.99
N THR A 40 -16.00 2.17 9.11
CA THR A 40 -15.60 3.53 9.42
C THR A 40 -14.26 3.86 8.74
N GLN A 41 -13.88 5.14 8.69
CA GLN A 41 -12.54 5.56 8.26
C GLN A 41 -11.42 4.83 9.02
N LYS A 42 -11.58 4.65 10.36
CA LYS A 42 -10.59 3.95 11.20
C LYS A 42 -10.38 2.51 10.76
N GLN A 43 -11.45 1.78 10.47
CA GLN A 43 -11.40 0.40 10.00
C GLN A 43 -10.77 0.32 8.60
N PHE A 44 -11.11 1.24 7.71
CA PHE A 44 -10.49 1.35 6.39
C PHE A 44 -8.98 1.51 6.49
N TRP A 45 -8.49 2.48 7.26
CA TRP A 45 -7.05 2.72 7.41
C TRP A 45 -6.33 1.58 8.11
N ASN A 46 -6.97 0.93 9.10
CA ASN A 46 -6.42 -0.27 9.72
C ASN A 46 -6.22 -1.41 8.71
N CYS A 47 -7.18 -1.62 7.82
CA CYS A 47 -7.07 -2.58 6.73
C CYS A 47 -5.96 -2.17 5.75
N CYS A 48 -5.99 -0.94 5.26
CA CYS A 48 -5.05 -0.38 4.30
C CYS A 48 -3.59 -0.53 4.77
N TYR A 49 -3.29 -0.22 6.02
CA TYR A 49 -1.92 -0.32 6.56
C TYR A 49 -1.50 -1.72 7.01
N ARG A 50 -2.38 -2.71 6.94
CA ARG A 50 -2.04 -4.13 7.21
C ARG A 50 -1.85 -4.90 5.91
N ARG A 51 -2.89 -5.54 5.42
CA ARG A 51 -2.84 -6.47 4.27
C ARG A 51 -3.67 -6.00 3.07
N GLY A 52 -4.57 -5.06 3.27
CA GLY A 52 -5.54 -4.61 2.27
C GLY A 52 -5.10 -3.41 1.44
N HIS A 53 -3.80 -3.12 1.34
CA HIS A 53 -3.31 -1.90 0.70
C HIS A 53 -3.87 -1.73 -0.71
N ILE A 54 -3.68 -2.70 -1.59
CA ILE A 54 -4.13 -2.62 -2.98
C ILE A 54 -5.65 -2.43 -3.05
N VAL A 55 -6.44 -3.32 -2.41
CA VAL A 55 -7.91 -3.24 -2.44
C VAL A 55 -8.42 -1.91 -1.88
N CYS A 56 -7.75 -1.36 -0.86
CA CYS A 56 -8.11 -0.07 -0.28
C CYS A 56 -7.72 1.11 -1.17
N THR A 57 -6.59 1.06 -1.87
CA THR A 57 -6.03 2.21 -2.57
C THR A 57 -6.56 2.35 -3.99
N VAL A 58 -6.60 1.27 -4.78
CA VAL A 58 -7.03 1.33 -6.18
C VAL A 58 -8.45 1.87 -6.34
N GLN A 59 -8.69 2.59 -7.44
CA GLN A 59 -9.95 3.32 -7.68
C GLN A 59 -11.03 2.45 -8.30
N TRP A 60 -10.63 1.59 -9.21
CA TRP A 60 -11.49 0.88 -10.15
C TRP A 60 -12.34 -0.23 -9.52
N ASN A 61 -12.08 -0.63 -8.27
CA ASN A 61 -12.91 -1.58 -7.52
C ASN A 61 -13.94 -0.88 -6.60
N LYS A 62 -14.23 0.39 -6.85
CA LYS A 62 -15.05 1.22 -5.96
C LYS A 62 -16.16 1.95 -6.71
N LEU A 63 -17.24 2.21 -5.99
CA LEU A 63 -18.30 3.14 -6.37
C LEU A 63 -18.37 4.25 -5.31
N TYR A 64 -18.67 5.46 -5.75
CA TYR A 64 -18.67 6.64 -4.92
C TYR A 64 -19.95 7.44 -5.10
N VAL A 65 -20.42 8.12 -4.07
CA VAL A 65 -21.41 9.20 -4.25
C VAL A 65 -20.72 10.38 -4.94
N LYS A 66 -21.37 10.98 -5.94
CA LYS A 66 -20.82 12.06 -6.76
C LYS A 66 -20.25 13.22 -5.91
N LYS A 67 -20.92 13.54 -4.80
CA LYS A 67 -20.55 14.62 -3.87
C LYS A 67 -19.11 14.51 -3.35
N ILE A 68 -18.51 13.31 -3.26
CA ILE A 68 -17.12 13.14 -2.85
C ILE A 68 -16.16 13.91 -3.77
N PHE A 69 -16.48 14.01 -5.06
CA PHE A 69 -15.63 14.62 -6.08
C PHE A 69 -15.93 16.10 -6.35
N GLU A 70 -16.80 16.73 -5.54
CA GLU A 70 -16.93 18.17 -5.56
C GLU A 70 -15.59 18.82 -5.17
N ASN A 71 -15.01 19.61 -6.07
CA ASN A 71 -13.71 20.27 -5.88
C ASN A 71 -12.54 19.31 -5.59
N LEU A 72 -12.63 18.05 -6.01
CA LEU A 72 -11.57 17.05 -5.89
C LEU A 72 -11.26 16.48 -7.28
N ARG A 73 -10.01 16.57 -7.70
CA ARG A 73 -9.54 16.10 -9.00
C ARG A 73 -8.27 15.28 -8.86
N TYR A 74 -8.13 14.28 -9.69
CA TYR A 74 -6.90 13.50 -9.79
C TYR A 74 -5.76 14.36 -10.33
N PRO A 75 -4.54 14.24 -9.79
CA PRO A 75 -3.40 14.98 -10.30
C PRO A 75 -3.08 14.51 -11.73
N ASN A 76 -3.00 15.45 -12.67
CA ASN A 76 -2.65 15.15 -14.05
C ASN A 76 -1.15 14.80 -14.16
N GLY A 77 -0.82 13.85 -15.02
CA GLY A 77 0.56 13.44 -15.32
C GLY A 77 1.29 12.68 -14.20
N LYS A 78 0.62 12.35 -13.09
CA LYS A 78 1.20 11.57 -11.99
C LYS A 78 0.96 10.08 -12.16
N VAL A 79 2.00 9.28 -11.92
CA VAL A 79 1.89 7.84 -11.78
C VAL A 79 1.41 7.52 -10.35
N ARG A 80 0.52 6.52 -10.21
CA ARG A 80 -0.12 6.14 -8.92
C ARG A 80 -0.97 7.27 -8.35
N GLU A 81 -1.75 7.91 -9.18
CA GLU A 81 -2.69 8.98 -8.86
C GLU A 81 -3.70 8.58 -7.78
N ASP A 82 -3.96 7.28 -7.64
CA ASP A 82 -4.77 6.69 -6.59
C ASP A 82 -4.19 6.91 -5.19
N GLU A 83 -2.88 6.84 -5.03
CA GLU A 83 -2.21 7.12 -3.76
C GLU A 83 -2.34 8.59 -3.36
N PHE A 84 -2.38 9.52 -4.30
CA PHE A 84 -2.65 10.92 -4.01
C PHE A 84 -4.09 11.14 -3.51
N MET A 85 -5.04 10.42 -4.11
CA MET A 85 -6.46 10.71 -3.91
C MET A 85 -7.09 10.05 -2.70
N ILE A 86 -6.63 8.84 -2.33
CA ILE A 86 -7.34 8.01 -1.38
C ILE A 86 -7.57 8.66 -0.01
N HIS A 87 -6.62 9.47 0.48
CA HIS A 87 -6.79 10.11 1.78
C HIS A 87 -7.79 11.28 1.73
N HIS A 88 -7.89 11.98 0.61
CA HIS A 88 -8.91 13.00 0.39
C HIS A 88 -10.30 12.38 0.31
N ILE A 89 -10.44 11.28 -0.45
CA ILE A 89 -11.69 10.55 -0.61
C ILE A 89 -12.17 10.02 0.73
N ILE A 90 -11.31 9.30 1.48
CA ILE A 90 -11.70 8.71 2.76
C ILE A 90 -12.04 9.77 3.80
N ASN A 91 -11.40 10.94 3.77
CA ASN A 91 -11.77 12.05 4.66
C ASN A 91 -13.18 12.59 4.42
N ARG A 92 -13.77 12.34 3.24
CA ARG A 92 -15.15 12.74 2.89
C ARG A 92 -16.16 11.60 3.05
N CYS A 93 -15.71 10.40 3.42
CA CYS A 93 -16.57 9.24 3.66
C CYS A 93 -16.80 9.06 5.15
N ASN A 94 -18.07 8.97 5.58
CA ASN A 94 -18.42 8.56 6.93
C ASN A 94 -18.54 7.03 7.03
N ARG A 95 -19.14 6.42 6.01
CA ARG A 95 -19.45 4.99 5.96
C ARG A 95 -19.02 4.39 4.62
N ILE A 96 -18.40 3.21 4.68
CA ILE A 96 -17.82 2.52 3.53
C ILE A 96 -18.37 1.10 3.47
N ALA A 97 -19.15 0.78 2.45
CA ALA A 97 -19.65 -0.58 2.23
C ALA A 97 -18.53 -1.47 1.67
N CYS A 98 -18.37 -2.65 2.25
CA CYS A 98 -17.45 -3.68 1.80
C CYS A 98 -18.23 -4.87 1.25
N VAL A 99 -17.97 -5.29 0.03
CA VAL A 99 -18.65 -6.38 -0.65
C VAL A 99 -17.69 -7.54 -0.87
N ASN A 100 -18.01 -8.71 -0.30
CA ASN A 100 -17.18 -9.92 -0.41
C ASN A 100 -17.36 -10.65 -1.76
N LYS A 101 -17.56 -9.92 -2.84
CA LYS A 101 -17.60 -10.47 -4.20
C LYS A 101 -16.45 -9.90 -5.01
N LYS A 102 -15.85 -10.70 -5.87
CA LYS A 102 -14.87 -10.26 -6.85
C LYS A 102 -15.64 -9.70 -8.05
N MET A 103 -15.89 -8.39 -8.04
CA MET A 103 -16.72 -7.72 -9.05
C MET A 103 -15.88 -6.95 -10.08
N TYR A 104 -14.57 -6.95 -9.93
CA TYR A 104 -13.64 -6.34 -10.88
C TYR A 104 -12.59 -7.35 -11.31
N TYR A 105 -12.46 -7.57 -12.63
CA TYR A 105 -11.44 -8.41 -13.24
C TYR A 105 -10.27 -7.56 -13.68
N TYR A 106 -9.16 -7.67 -12.95
CA TYR A 106 -7.95 -6.94 -13.24
C TYR A 106 -7.06 -7.75 -14.18
N ARG A 107 -7.08 -7.37 -15.47
CA ARG A 107 -6.32 -8.06 -16.53
C ARG A 107 -4.83 -7.74 -16.42
N GLN A 108 -4.02 -8.78 -16.46
CA GLN A 108 -2.56 -8.69 -16.52
C GLN A 108 -2.11 -8.86 -17.97
N HIS A 109 -1.23 -7.98 -18.44
CA HIS A 109 -0.61 -8.06 -19.76
C HIS A 109 0.81 -7.52 -19.73
N THR A 110 1.66 -7.94 -20.68
CA THR A 110 3.11 -7.63 -20.73
C THR A 110 3.44 -6.15 -20.91
N GLY A 111 2.54 -5.32 -21.44
CA GLY A 111 2.72 -3.86 -21.62
C GLY A 111 2.17 -3.01 -20.46
N SER A 112 1.90 -3.58 -19.31
CA SER A 112 1.34 -2.84 -18.16
C SER A 112 2.31 -1.77 -17.64
N ILE A 113 1.78 -0.58 -17.29
CA ILE A 113 2.53 0.52 -16.65
C ILE A 113 3.29 0.05 -15.39
N MET A 114 2.78 -0.98 -14.71
CA MET A 114 3.42 -1.60 -13.55
C MET A 114 4.65 -2.45 -13.90
N GLY A 115 4.86 -2.79 -15.19
CA GLY A 115 6.04 -3.54 -15.65
C GLY A 115 7.34 -2.75 -15.57
N ASN A 116 7.29 -1.41 -15.53
CA ASN A 116 8.46 -0.53 -15.44
C ASN A 116 8.72 -0.13 -13.96
N ALA A 117 9.06 -1.11 -13.13
CA ALA A 117 9.15 -0.99 -11.68
C ALA A 117 10.14 0.10 -11.19
N TYR A 118 11.20 0.39 -11.97
CA TYR A 118 12.27 1.32 -11.59
C TYR A 118 12.28 2.62 -12.42
N SER A 119 11.17 2.96 -13.08
CA SER A 119 11.04 4.28 -13.70
C SER A 119 11.06 5.38 -12.64
N ILE A 120 11.75 6.50 -12.93
CA ILE A 120 11.83 7.66 -12.02
C ILE A 120 10.45 8.23 -11.65
N ASN A 121 9.46 8.07 -12.53
CA ASN A 121 8.08 8.49 -12.27
C ASN A 121 7.42 7.68 -11.13
N GLN A 122 7.95 6.51 -10.76
CA GLN A 122 7.48 5.77 -9.58
C GLN A 122 7.72 6.53 -8.27
N LEU A 123 8.62 7.52 -8.26
CA LEU A 123 8.83 8.40 -7.10
C LEU A 123 7.63 9.31 -6.80
N ASP A 124 6.66 9.43 -7.71
CA ASP A 124 5.39 10.11 -7.44
C ASP A 124 4.68 9.55 -6.21
N ILE A 125 4.83 8.27 -5.94
CA ILE A 125 4.27 7.63 -4.73
C ILE A 125 4.81 8.24 -3.43
N ILE A 126 6.08 8.71 -3.44
CA ILE A 126 6.68 9.35 -2.27
C ILE A 126 6.03 10.70 -2.03
N GLU A 127 5.78 11.47 -3.09
CA GLU A 127 5.05 12.75 -2.99
C GLU A 127 3.66 12.50 -2.38
N ALA A 128 2.92 11.48 -2.88
CA ALA A 128 1.62 11.11 -2.37
C ALA A 128 1.66 10.70 -0.88
N TYR A 129 2.69 9.95 -0.47
CA TYR A 129 2.84 9.56 0.93
C TYR A 129 3.19 10.75 1.82
N ILE A 130 4.03 11.68 1.38
CA ILE A 130 4.37 12.89 2.13
C ILE A 130 3.14 13.79 2.29
N GLU A 131 2.37 13.99 1.23
CA GLU A 131 1.12 14.75 1.30
C GLU A 131 0.13 14.12 2.31
N ARG A 132 -0.05 12.80 2.23
CA ARG A 132 -0.92 12.04 3.14
C ARG A 132 -0.43 12.10 4.59
N GLU A 133 0.87 11.95 4.83
CA GLU A 133 1.49 12.07 6.15
C GLU A 133 1.17 13.44 6.77
N ARG A 134 1.44 14.51 6.03
CA ARG A 134 1.17 15.88 6.47
C ARG A 134 -0.32 16.11 6.78
N SER A 135 -1.20 15.56 5.93
CA SER A 135 -2.65 15.62 6.13
C SER A 135 -3.06 14.91 7.43
N PHE A 136 -2.50 13.73 7.72
CA PHE A 136 -2.77 13.02 8.96
C PHE A 136 -2.23 13.74 10.18
N ARG A 137 -0.99 14.22 10.12
CA ARG A 137 -0.34 14.96 11.20
C ARG A 137 -1.10 16.24 11.53
N LYS A 138 -1.50 17.03 10.52
CA LYS A 138 -2.34 18.23 10.70
C LYS A 138 -3.69 17.93 11.39
N LYS A 139 -4.23 16.72 11.20
CA LYS A 139 -5.49 16.27 11.82
C LYS A 139 -5.29 15.54 13.16
N GLY A 140 -4.09 15.55 13.75
CA GLY A 140 -3.77 14.84 14.98
C GLY A 140 -3.78 13.31 14.87
N LYS A 141 -3.82 12.76 13.65
CA LYS A 141 -3.82 11.29 13.40
C LYS A 141 -2.39 10.76 13.34
N PHE A 142 -1.60 10.97 14.39
CA PHE A 142 -0.15 10.73 14.42
C PHE A 142 0.25 9.31 14.04
N LEU A 143 -0.45 8.28 14.56
CA LEU A 143 -0.15 6.88 14.22
C LEU A 143 -0.33 6.59 12.71
N LEU A 144 -1.27 7.24 12.02
CA LEU A 144 -1.44 7.11 10.58
C LEU A 144 -0.35 7.88 9.82
N ALA A 145 0.06 9.04 10.31
CA ALA A 145 1.19 9.79 9.77
C ALA A 145 2.48 8.96 9.85
N GLU A 146 2.79 8.38 10.98
CA GLU A 146 3.95 7.49 11.20
C GLU A 146 3.94 6.30 10.23
N LYS A 147 2.81 5.58 10.14
CA LYS A 147 2.67 4.44 9.21
C LYS A 147 2.85 4.85 7.76
N THR A 148 2.42 6.06 7.40
CA THR A 148 2.58 6.59 6.05
C THR A 148 4.05 6.92 5.77
N LEU A 149 4.72 7.56 6.71
CA LEU A 149 6.14 7.89 6.58
C LEU A 149 7.02 6.63 6.48
N ILE A 150 6.71 5.58 7.25
CA ILE A 150 7.37 4.28 7.12
C ILE A 150 7.20 3.72 5.70
N ARG A 151 6.02 3.84 5.09
CA ARG A 151 5.84 3.42 3.69
C ARG A 151 6.70 4.21 2.71
N ALA A 152 6.80 5.51 2.89
CA ALA A 152 7.68 6.35 2.08
C ALA A 152 9.15 5.89 2.19
N ILE A 153 9.61 5.64 3.42
CA ILE A 153 10.96 5.11 3.67
C ILE A 153 11.16 3.76 2.99
N LEU A 154 10.24 2.80 3.21
CA LEU A 154 10.35 1.46 2.63
C LEU A 154 10.31 1.47 1.10
N PHE A 155 9.57 2.39 0.50
CA PHE A 155 9.54 2.53 -0.95
C PHE A 155 10.84 3.14 -1.49
N LEU A 156 11.38 4.18 -0.86
CA LEU A 156 12.69 4.74 -1.22
C LEU A 156 13.80 3.70 -1.14
N GLU A 157 13.80 2.90 -0.08
CA GLU A 157 14.75 1.81 0.11
C GLU A 157 14.65 0.73 -0.96
N TRP A 158 13.42 0.36 -1.32
CA TRP A 158 13.18 -0.57 -2.42
C TRP A 158 13.66 0.00 -3.76
N PHE A 159 13.37 1.27 -4.02
CA PHE A 159 13.77 1.97 -5.22
C PHE A 159 15.31 2.10 -5.31
N GLU A 160 15.98 2.43 -4.20
CA GLU A 160 17.44 2.50 -4.11
C GLU A 160 18.12 1.17 -4.46
N ILE A 161 17.54 0.06 -4.01
CA ILE A 161 18.06 -1.29 -4.33
C ILE A 161 17.99 -1.56 -5.84
N GLY A 162 16.89 -1.18 -6.48
CA GLY A 162 16.70 -1.34 -7.92
C GLY A 162 17.60 -0.43 -8.75
N MET A 163 17.87 0.77 -8.24
CA MET A 163 18.75 1.75 -8.92
C MET A 163 20.24 1.42 -8.87
N LYS A 164 20.68 0.43 -8.10
CA LYS A 164 22.11 0.02 -8.05
C LYS A 164 22.70 -0.35 -9.40
N HIS A 165 21.85 -0.64 -10.39
CA HIS A 165 22.25 -0.95 -11.76
C HIS A 165 22.17 0.25 -12.71
N ILE A 166 21.79 1.44 -12.21
CA ILE A 166 21.70 2.68 -12.98
C ILE A 166 22.92 3.54 -12.66
N PRO A 167 23.76 3.91 -13.67
CA PRO A 167 25.05 4.58 -13.43
C PRO A 167 24.95 5.98 -12.83
N GLN A 168 23.82 6.67 -12.99
CA GLN A 168 23.64 8.03 -12.51
C GLN A 168 22.58 8.07 -11.40
N ILE A 169 22.95 8.67 -10.25
CA ILE A 169 22.01 8.97 -9.17
C ILE A 169 21.12 10.12 -9.64
N ASP A 170 19.83 9.85 -9.80
CA ASP A 170 18.85 10.85 -10.22
C ASP A 170 18.65 11.91 -9.13
N GLU A 171 18.71 13.19 -9.54
CA GLU A 171 18.52 14.34 -8.65
C GLU A 171 17.15 14.30 -7.96
N ARG A 172 16.12 13.86 -8.66
CA ARG A 172 14.78 13.71 -8.10
C ARG A 172 14.75 12.72 -6.94
N TYR A 173 15.45 11.59 -7.06
CA TYR A 173 15.59 10.61 -5.97
C TYR A 173 16.25 11.24 -4.74
N LEU A 174 17.38 11.95 -4.93
CA LEU A 174 18.09 12.63 -3.85
C LEU A 174 17.20 13.67 -3.16
N ASN A 175 16.43 14.42 -3.93
CA ASN A 175 15.49 15.40 -3.40
C ASN A 175 14.38 14.72 -2.58
N MET A 176 13.78 13.64 -3.07
CA MET A 176 12.78 12.88 -2.32
C MET A 176 13.36 12.33 -1.01
N LYS A 177 14.57 11.82 -1.03
CA LYS A 177 15.26 11.35 0.18
C LYS A 177 15.45 12.47 1.21
N LYS A 178 15.88 13.66 0.77
CA LYS A 178 15.99 14.85 1.63
C LYS A 178 14.64 15.25 2.25
N ILE A 179 13.56 15.22 1.45
CA ILE A 179 12.20 15.53 1.92
C ILE A 179 11.78 14.53 3.00
N VAL A 180 11.94 13.22 2.76
CA VAL A 180 11.57 12.19 3.74
C VAL A 180 12.38 12.32 5.04
N CYS A 181 13.68 12.58 4.95
CA CYS A 181 14.52 12.85 6.13
C CYS A 181 14.03 14.07 6.93
N ARG A 182 13.61 15.13 6.23
CA ARG A 182 13.03 16.33 6.87
C ARG A 182 11.74 16.00 7.60
N GLU A 183 10.82 15.25 6.99
CA GLU A 183 9.57 14.85 7.65
C GLU A 183 9.83 13.92 8.85
N CYS A 184 10.84 13.05 8.79
CA CYS A 184 11.28 12.27 9.94
C CYS A 184 11.67 13.16 11.13
N LYS A 185 12.46 14.22 10.89
CA LYS A 185 12.85 15.18 11.93
C LYS A 185 11.66 15.96 12.51
N ILE A 186 10.66 16.26 11.68
CA ILE A 186 9.45 16.96 12.11
C ILE A 186 8.57 16.04 12.98
N ILE A 187 8.32 14.81 12.53
CA ILE A 187 7.43 13.88 13.24
C ILE A 187 7.99 13.44 14.58
N ILE A 188 9.32 13.37 14.76
CA ILE A 188 9.99 13.10 16.03
C ILE A 188 9.58 14.12 17.11
N ARG A 189 9.39 15.37 16.72
CA ARG A 189 9.00 16.48 17.63
C ARG A 189 7.51 16.50 17.94
N SER A 190 6.71 15.70 17.23
CA SER A 190 5.28 15.56 17.47
C SER A 190 4.98 14.46 18.49
N GLN A 191 3.71 14.16 18.76
CA GLN A 191 3.29 13.09 19.68
C GLN A 191 3.48 11.69 19.06
N SER A 192 4.72 11.35 18.71
CA SER A 192 5.10 10.06 18.15
C SER A 192 5.43 9.06 19.26
N THR A 193 5.25 7.75 18.99
CA THR A 193 5.66 6.70 19.92
C THR A 193 7.17 6.59 19.99
N VAL A 194 7.71 6.18 21.17
CA VAL A 194 9.18 6.11 21.40
C VAL A 194 9.88 5.24 20.35
N CYS A 195 9.32 4.08 20.03
CA CYS A 195 9.90 3.17 19.03
C CYS A 195 10.01 3.81 17.65
N PHE A 196 8.98 4.56 17.22
CA PHE A 196 9.02 5.24 15.92
C PHE A 196 9.94 6.45 15.94
N ARG A 197 10.04 7.18 17.06
CA ARG A 197 11.01 8.27 17.20
C ARG A 197 12.44 7.79 16.97
N LEU A 198 12.82 6.68 17.59
CA LEU A 198 14.14 6.10 17.41
C LEU A 198 14.39 5.68 15.97
N LEU A 199 13.42 4.99 15.34
CA LEU A 199 13.51 4.58 13.95
C LEU A 199 13.70 5.78 13.00
N PHE A 200 12.87 6.82 13.14
CA PHE A 200 12.94 8.02 12.30
C PHE A 200 14.21 8.81 12.53
N TRP A 201 14.68 8.87 13.78
CA TRP A 201 15.95 9.52 14.11
C TRP A 201 17.11 8.79 13.45
N MET A 202 17.22 7.48 13.59
CA MET A 202 18.27 6.68 12.95
C MET A 202 18.23 6.82 11.40
N TYR A 203 17.04 6.80 10.82
CA TYR A 203 16.90 6.99 9.38
C TYR A 203 17.36 8.38 8.94
N SER A 204 16.97 9.43 9.66
CA SER A 204 17.33 10.83 9.33
C SER A 204 18.84 11.12 9.45
N GLN A 205 19.56 10.33 10.25
CA GLN A 205 21.02 10.41 10.41
C GLN A 205 21.77 9.45 9.48
N ASN A 206 21.08 8.68 8.64
CA ASN A 206 21.69 7.65 7.79
C ASN A 206 22.60 6.68 8.54
N MET A 207 22.19 6.30 9.77
CA MET A 207 23.02 5.52 10.69
C MET A 207 23.14 4.05 10.28
N LEU A 208 24.31 3.47 10.50
CA LEU A 208 24.59 2.04 10.28
C LEU A 208 23.61 1.10 11.00
N PRO A 209 23.24 1.33 12.28
CA PRO A 209 22.23 0.51 12.97
C PRO A 209 20.88 0.45 12.26
N TYR A 210 20.44 1.56 11.64
CA TYR A 210 19.22 1.55 10.81
C TYR A 210 19.36 0.59 9.62
N LYS A 211 20.49 0.61 8.91
CA LYS A 211 20.77 -0.28 7.77
C LYS A 211 20.76 -1.75 8.19
N LEU A 212 21.31 -2.07 9.36
CA LEU A 212 21.28 -3.42 9.96
C LEU A 212 19.85 -3.84 10.33
N LEU A 213 19.10 -2.99 11.01
CA LEU A 213 17.69 -3.26 11.35
C LEU A 213 16.84 -3.47 10.09
N ARG A 214 17.09 -2.70 9.05
CA ARG A 214 16.48 -2.89 7.74
C ARG A 214 16.81 -4.27 7.16
N ALA A 215 18.08 -4.66 7.16
CA ALA A 215 18.51 -5.95 6.64
C ALA A 215 17.86 -7.12 7.42
N ILE A 216 17.78 -7.02 8.74
CA ILE A 216 17.09 -7.98 9.60
C ILE A 216 15.60 -8.02 9.26
N TYR A 217 14.94 -6.87 9.17
CA TYR A 217 13.51 -6.78 8.81
C TYR A 217 13.20 -7.46 7.46
N TRP A 218 14.00 -7.20 6.44
CA TRP A 218 13.85 -7.82 5.12
C TRP A 218 14.08 -9.34 5.17
N ASN A 219 15.12 -9.78 5.89
CA ASN A 219 15.42 -11.22 6.03
C ASN A 219 14.32 -11.96 6.80
N VAL A 220 13.84 -11.41 7.91
CA VAL A 220 12.74 -11.98 8.70
C VAL A 220 11.46 -12.07 7.86
N ASN A 221 11.13 -11.03 7.10
CA ASN A 221 9.96 -11.05 6.22
C ASN A 221 10.14 -12.06 5.06
N ARG A 222 11.34 -12.23 4.51
CA ARG A 222 11.65 -13.24 3.51
C ARG A 222 11.46 -14.66 4.06
N ILE A 223 11.93 -14.91 5.27
CA ILE A 223 11.75 -16.21 5.97
C ILE A 223 10.27 -16.47 6.22
N LYS A 224 9.54 -15.50 6.79
CA LYS A 224 8.09 -15.64 7.03
C LYS A 224 7.30 -15.94 5.76
N ARG A 225 7.69 -15.34 4.62
CA ARG A 225 7.07 -15.65 3.32
C ARG A 225 7.34 -17.06 2.86
N LYS A 226 8.60 -17.53 2.95
CA LYS A 226 8.96 -18.92 2.59
C LYS A 226 8.24 -19.94 3.48
N THR A 227 8.17 -19.70 4.79
CA THR A 227 7.47 -20.57 5.74
C THR A 227 5.96 -20.63 5.45
N ALA A 228 5.34 -19.47 5.15
CA ALA A 228 3.91 -19.43 4.80
C ALA A 228 3.60 -20.20 3.50
N LEU A 229 4.48 -20.13 2.50
CA LEU A 229 4.36 -20.93 1.27
C LEU A 229 4.47 -22.41 1.54
N LEU A 230 5.48 -22.85 2.30
CA LEU A 230 5.66 -24.27 2.66
C LEU A 230 4.48 -24.83 3.47
N ILE A 231 3.88 -24.04 4.36
CA ILE A 231 2.68 -24.46 5.11
C ILE A 231 1.47 -24.57 4.17
N SER A 232 1.33 -23.66 3.21
CA SER A 232 0.22 -23.72 2.23
C SER A 232 0.34 -24.96 1.33
N GLU A 233 1.53 -25.28 0.86
CA GLU A 233 1.81 -26.47 0.03
C GLU A 233 1.53 -27.77 0.79
N LYS A 234 1.96 -27.86 2.06
CA LYS A 234 1.66 -29.01 2.93
C LYS A 234 0.15 -29.19 3.18
N ASN A 235 -0.59 -28.10 3.29
CA ASN A 235 -2.04 -28.15 3.48
C ASN A 235 -2.77 -28.59 2.21
N ILE A 236 -2.33 -28.14 1.04
CA ILE A 236 -2.88 -28.57 -0.26
C ILE A 236 -2.64 -30.07 -0.46
N SER A 237 -1.42 -30.55 -0.25
CA SER A 237 -1.07 -31.96 -0.39
C SER A 237 -1.86 -32.89 0.57
N LYS A 238 -2.20 -32.40 1.78
CA LYS A 238 -3.06 -33.11 2.73
C LYS A 238 -4.52 -33.20 2.26
N VAL A 239 -5.03 -32.15 1.62
CA VAL A 239 -6.40 -32.12 1.09
C VAL A 239 -6.52 -33.06 -0.11
N GLU A 240 -5.57 -33.03 -1.03
CA GLU A 240 -5.51 -33.92 -2.20
C GLU A 240 -5.40 -35.40 -1.81
N LYS A 241 -4.59 -35.74 -0.79
CA LYS A 241 -4.51 -37.11 -0.26
C LYS A 241 -5.80 -37.60 0.40
N LYS A 242 -6.59 -36.68 1.01
CA LYS A 242 -7.91 -37.03 1.57
C LYS A 242 -8.98 -37.23 0.50
N GLN A 243 -8.89 -36.52 -0.63
CA GLN A 243 -9.82 -36.66 -1.76
C GLN A 243 -9.56 -37.93 -2.58
N LYS A 244 -8.30 -38.42 -2.62
CA LYS A 244 -7.97 -39.72 -3.29
C LYS A 244 -8.28 -40.95 -2.47
N LYS A 245 -8.67 -40.81 -1.20
CA LYS A 245 -9.06 -41.95 -0.31
C LYS A 245 -10.58 -42.06 -0.12
N LYS A 246 -11.35 -41.22 -0.77
CA LYS A 246 -12.81 -41.34 -0.92
C LYS A 246 -13.15 -41.73 -2.36
#